data_4339bf449786499d87c51bf64f455a27
#
_entry.id   4339bf449786499d87c51bf64f455a27
#
_cell.length_a   1.000
_cell.length_b   1.000
_cell.length_c   1.000
_cell.angle_alpha   90.00
_cell.angle_beta   90.00
_cell.angle_gamma   90.00
#
_symmetry.space_group_name_H-M   'P 1'
#
loop_
_entity.id
_entity.type
_entity.pdbx_description
1 polymer ?
#
loop_
_entity_poly.entity_id
_entity_poly.type
_entity_poly.pdbx_seq_one_letter_code
_entity_poly.pdbx_strand_id
1 'polypeptide(L)'
;MSSIKVPGFIPMRQKINITAATNYLLSLNIPHFNGDHIQIRQANNGMSNPTYLLFSPGFRKVIIRKKPPGKLLPGAHQIEREYRVMSALNNNSQVPCPTVHALCEDESILGQAFYVMDYVEGRVIDTDEILSLPISQRTVIYDELNQILAAMHALDF
;
A
#
# COMPACT_ATOMS: atom_id res chain seq x y z
N MET A 1 -15.80 13.57 17.83
CA MET A 1 -15.67 12.72 16.63
C MET A 1 -14.76 11.54 16.99
N SER A 2 -15.34 10.34 17.03
CA SER A 2 -14.57 9.11 17.32
C SER A 2 -13.57 8.87 16.20
N SER A 3 -12.27 8.85 16.49
CA SER A 3 -11.26 8.53 15.49
C SER A 3 -11.36 7.04 15.14
N ILE A 4 -11.72 6.73 13.92
CA ILE A 4 -11.73 5.36 13.40
C ILE A 4 -10.30 4.80 13.54
N LYS A 5 -10.12 3.76 14.36
CA LYS A 5 -8.84 3.05 14.46
C LYS A 5 -8.76 2.05 13.31
N VAL A 6 -7.72 2.18 12.50
CA VAL A 6 -7.38 1.20 11.46
C VAL A 6 -6.12 0.46 11.92
N PRO A 7 -6.15 -0.87 12.08
CA PRO A 7 -4.99 -1.63 12.52
C PRO A 7 -3.77 -1.37 11.64
N GLY A 8 -2.59 -1.22 12.24
CA GLY A 8 -1.34 -0.93 11.52
C GLY A 8 -1.17 0.52 11.04
N PHE A 9 -2.13 1.41 11.33
CA PHE A 9 -2.07 2.82 10.94
C PHE A 9 -2.19 3.76 12.14
N ILE A 10 -1.45 4.86 12.08
CA ILE A 10 -1.35 5.90 13.13
C ILE A 10 -1.67 7.27 12.53
N PRO A 11 -1.89 8.30 13.36
CA PRO A 11 -1.88 9.69 12.90
C PRO A 11 -0.59 10.01 12.15
N MET A 12 -0.66 10.86 11.12
CA MET A 12 0.50 11.20 10.30
C MET A 12 1.67 11.76 11.11
N ARG A 13 2.83 11.14 10.96
CA ARG A 13 4.13 11.68 11.43
C ARG A 13 4.77 12.57 10.37
N GLN A 14 4.68 12.16 9.10
CA GLN A 14 5.14 12.95 7.97
C GLN A 14 3.92 13.53 7.25
N LYS A 15 3.85 14.86 7.19
CA LYS A 15 2.74 15.55 6.53
C LYS A 15 2.83 15.40 5.01
N ILE A 16 1.68 15.15 4.38
CA ILE A 16 1.51 15.32 2.93
C ILE A 16 0.42 16.35 2.68
N ASN A 17 0.43 16.95 1.49
CA ASN A 17 -0.65 17.82 1.07
C ASN A 17 -1.90 16.99 0.77
N ILE A 18 -2.85 16.97 1.72
CA ILE A 18 -4.07 16.16 1.62
C ILE A 18 -4.92 16.60 0.43
N THR A 19 -5.04 17.90 0.19
CA THR A 19 -5.81 18.43 -0.93
C THR A 19 -5.23 17.99 -2.27
N ALA A 20 -3.91 18.10 -2.44
CA ALA A 20 -3.24 17.67 -3.66
C ALA A 20 -3.38 16.15 -3.86
N ALA A 21 -3.21 15.36 -2.79
CA ALA A 21 -3.41 13.92 -2.83
C ALA A 21 -4.84 13.55 -3.24
N THR A 22 -5.84 14.18 -2.62
CA THR A 22 -7.26 13.94 -2.93
C THR A 22 -7.59 14.29 -4.38
N ASN A 23 -7.17 15.47 -4.85
CA ASN A 23 -7.39 15.91 -6.22
C ASN A 23 -6.76 14.95 -7.23
N TYR A 24 -5.53 14.48 -6.96
CA TYR A 24 -4.89 13.49 -7.80
C TYR A 24 -5.66 12.17 -7.83
N LEU A 25 -6.10 11.66 -6.67
CA LEU A 25 -6.90 10.43 -6.60
C LEU A 25 -8.23 10.55 -7.34
N LEU A 26 -8.91 11.69 -7.26
CA LEU A 26 -10.14 11.95 -8.00
C LEU A 26 -9.91 11.95 -9.51
N SER A 27 -8.77 12.48 -9.98
CA SER A 27 -8.42 12.48 -11.42
C SER A 27 -8.20 11.08 -11.99
N LEU A 28 -7.87 10.09 -11.14
CA LEU A 28 -7.70 8.70 -11.56
C LEU A 28 -9.02 7.96 -11.81
N ASN A 29 -10.17 8.54 -11.44
CA ASN A 29 -11.49 7.93 -11.56
C ASN A 29 -11.59 6.52 -10.94
N ILE A 30 -10.94 6.31 -9.80
CA ILE A 30 -10.97 5.02 -9.10
C ILE A 30 -12.41 4.70 -8.69
N PRO A 31 -12.98 3.54 -9.12
CA PRO A 31 -14.36 3.20 -8.80
C PRO A 31 -14.63 3.19 -7.29
N HIS A 32 -15.74 3.77 -6.87
CA HIS A 32 -16.16 3.87 -5.47
C HIS A 32 -15.20 4.64 -4.54
N PHE A 33 -14.25 5.39 -5.07
CA PHE A 33 -13.49 6.37 -4.30
C PHE A 33 -14.25 7.69 -4.25
N ASN A 34 -14.29 8.32 -3.08
CA ASN A 34 -14.89 9.64 -2.89
C ASN A 34 -13.91 10.56 -2.17
N GLY A 35 -13.81 11.80 -2.64
CA GLY A 35 -12.98 12.85 -2.07
C GLY A 35 -13.59 13.59 -0.87
N ASP A 36 -14.89 13.36 -0.58
CA ASP A 36 -15.55 14.05 0.52
C ASP A 36 -15.15 13.48 1.88
N HIS A 37 -14.90 14.35 2.83
CA HIS A 37 -14.54 13.96 4.21
C HIS A 37 -13.37 12.98 4.31
N ILE A 38 -12.37 13.13 3.43
CA ILE A 38 -11.19 12.28 3.42
C ILE A 38 -10.47 12.30 4.77
N GLN A 39 -10.26 11.12 5.30
CA GLN A 39 -9.38 10.87 6.42
C GLN A 39 -8.07 10.26 5.93
N ILE A 40 -6.97 10.63 6.58
CA ILE A 40 -5.66 10.09 6.27
C ILE A 40 -5.01 9.50 7.52
N ARG A 41 -4.32 8.39 7.34
CA ARG A 41 -3.49 7.74 8.35
C ARG A 41 -2.16 7.34 7.71
N GLN A 42 -1.14 7.22 8.51
CA GLN A 42 0.16 6.74 8.05
C GLN A 42 0.42 5.33 8.60
N ALA A 43 0.99 4.45 7.79
CA ALA A 43 1.40 3.13 8.26
C ALA A 43 2.46 3.27 9.36
N ASN A 44 2.31 2.47 10.42
CA ASN A 44 3.24 2.49 11.56
C ASN A 44 4.54 1.77 11.22
N ASN A 45 4.48 0.76 10.37
CA ASN A 45 5.59 -0.08 9.96
C ASN A 45 6.09 0.36 8.57
N GLY A 46 7.41 0.28 8.35
CA GLY A 46 8.03 0.62 7.08
C GLY A 46 8.67 2.01 7.09
N MET A 47 9.93 2.09 7.58
CA MET A 47 10.67 3.35 7.64
C MET A 47 11.21 3.79 6.27
N SER A 48 11.22 2.89 5.29
CA SER A 48 11.86 3.14 4.00
C SER A 48 11.01 4.02 3.06
N ASN A 49 9.75 3.69 2.86
CA ASN A 49 8.83 4.43 1.98
C ASN A 49 7.57 4.80 2.74
N PRO A 50 7.32 6.08 3.06
CA PRO A 50 6.11 6.52 3.73
C PRO A 50 4.86 6.03 3.00
N THR A 51 3.96 5.40 3.75
CA THR A 51 2.74 4.79 3.23
C THR A 51 1.54 5.40 3.93
N TYR A 52 0.59 5.91 3.15
CA TYR A 52 -0.59 6.61 3.64
C TYR A 52 -1.85 5.91 3.18
N LEU A 53 -2.77 5.70 4.11
CA LEU A 53 -4.13 5.26 3.85
C LEU A 53 -5.03 6.50 3.73
N LEU A 54 -5.74 6.63 2.62
CA LEU A 54 -6.77 7.64 2.41
C LEU A 54 -8.12 6.94 2.31
N PHE A 55 -9.10 7.41 3.04
CA PHE A 55 -10.42 6.82 3.07
C PHE A 55 -11.51 7.82 3.47
N SER A 56 -12.71 7.57 2.99
CA SER A 56 -13.95 8.19 3.41
C SER A 56 -14.91 7.10 3.89
N PRO A 57 -15.74 7.34 4.94
CA PRO A 57 -16.68 6.34 5.43
C PRO A 57 -17.63 5.84 4.33
N GLY A 58 -17.72 4.51 4.19
CA GLY A 58 -18.58 3.88 3.18
C GLY A 58 -18.01 3.81 1.75
N PHE A 59 -16.81 4.33 1.54
CA PHE A 59 -16.18 4.35 0.22
C PHE A 59 -14.87 3.54 0.17
N ARG A 60 -14.36 3.32 -1.05
CA ARG A 60 -13.12 2.58 -1.28
C ARG A 60 -11.95 3.24 -0.57
N LYS A 61 -11.14 2.44 0.08
CA LYS A 61 -9.91 2.85 0.73
C LYS A 61 -8.75 2.68 -0.25
N VAL A 62 -7.85 3.66 -0.30
CA VAL A 62 -6.67 3.61 -1.17
C VAL A 62 -5.39 3.90 -0.38
N ILE A 63 -4.30 3.37 -0.88
CA ILE A 63 -2.95 3.59 -0.34
C ILE A 63 -2.16 4.47 -1.31
N ILE A 64 -1.50 5.47 -0.76
CA ILE A 64 -0.41 6.19 -1.42
C ILE A 64 0.90 5.74 -0.78
N ARG A 65 1.83 5.19 -1.58
CA ARG A 65 3.18 4.87 -1.14
C ARG A 65 4.18 5.75 -1.87
N LYS A 66 4.96 6.50 -1.11
CA LYS A 66 5.77 7.62 -1.58
C LYS A 66 7.24 7.42 -1.24
N LYS A 67 8.16 7.95 -2.05
CA LYS A 67 9.58 8.06 -1.66
C LYS A 67 9.70 8.97 -0.43
N PRO A 68 10.66 8.70 0.46
CA PRO A 68 10.94 9.60 1.57
C PRO A 68 11.48 10.94 1.07
N PRO A 69 11.32 12.03 1.84
CA PRO A 69 11.85 13.32 1.47
C PRO A 69 13.39 13.34 1.53
N GLY A 70 14.00 14.25 0.76
CA GLY A 70 15.42 14.47 0.74
C GLY A 70 16.16 13.78 -0.41
N LYS A 71 17.50 13.93 -0.43
CA LYS A 71 18.34 13.33 -1.46
C LYS A 71 18.54 11.85 -1.18
N LEU A 72 18.08 11.01 -2.09
CA LEU A 72 18.14 9.56 -1.96
C LEU A 72 19.40 9.01 -2.60
N LEU A 73 19.92 7.91 -2.04
CA LEU A 73 21.02 7.18 -2.66
C LEU A 73 20.55 6.50 -3.95
N PRO A 74 21.38 6.42 -4.99
CA PRO A 74 21.07 5.67 -6.20
C PRO A 74 20.68 4.23 -5.88
N GLY A 75 19.57 3.78 -6.44
CA GLY A 75 19.05 2.42 -6.22
C GLY A 75 18.28 2.19 -4.93
N ALA A 76 18.22 3.17 -4.01
CA ALA A 76 17.38 3.11 -2.82
C ALA A 76 15.94 3.58 -3.13
N HIS A 77 14.98 3.05 -2.37
CA HIS A 77 13.58 3.52 -2.43
C HIS A 77 12.91 3.47 -3.81
N GLN A 78 13.15 2.36 -4.55
CA GLN A 78 12.66 2.18 -5.92
C GLN A 78 11.17 1.86 -5.98
N ILE A 79 10.30 2.82 -5.67
CA ILE A 79 8.84 2.63 -5.74
C ILE A 79 8.36 2.35 -7.17
N GLU A 80 9.06 2.84 -8.19
CA GLU A 80 8.78 2.57 -9.60
C GLU A 80 8.95 1.08 -9.92
N ARG A 81 9.93 0.43 -9.29
CA ARG A 81 10.13 -1.01 -9.39
C ARG A 81 9.02 -1.78 -8.68
N GLU A 82 8.66 -1.37 -7.46
CA GLU A 82 7.53 -1.95 -6.73
C GLU A 82 6.25 -1.88 -7.57
N TYR A 83 5.94 -0.69 -8.12
CA TYR A 83 4.78 -0.49 -8.98
C TYR A 83 4.81 -1.39 -10.22
N ARG A 84 5.93 -1.45 -10.95
CA ARG A 84 6.06 -2.27 -12.17
C ARG A 84 5.84 -3.75 -11.89
N VAL A 85 6.43 -4.28 -10.82
CA VAL A 85 6.25 -5.69 -10.42
C VAL A 85 4.78 -5.97 -10.12
N MET A 86 4.13 -5.16 -9.26
CA MET A 86 2.72 -5.37 -8.93
C MET A 86 1.81 -5.19 -10.16
N SER A 87 2.10 -4.24 -11.04
CA SER A 87 1.34 -4.04 -12.29
C SER A 87 1.45 -5.27 -13.21
N ALA A 88 2.64 -5.85 -13.33
CA ALA A 88 2.84 -7.07 -14.09
C ALA A 88 2.07 -8.26 -13.50
N LEU A 89 2.09 -8.41 -12.17
CA LEU A 89 1.33 -9.45 -11.46
C LEU A 89 -0.18 -9.26 -11.64
N ASN A 90 -0.71 -8.04 -11.51
CA ASN A 90 -2.12 -7.75 -11.69
C ASN A 90 -2.62 -8.12 -13.10
N ASN A 91 -1.79 -7.93 -14.12
CA ASN A 91 -2.18 -8.12 -15.51
C ASN A 91 -1.99 -9.56 -16.01
N ASN A 92 -1.04 -10.30 -15.45
CA ASN A 92 -0.54 -11.54 -16.05
C ASN A 92 -0.56 -12.75 -15.11
N SER A 93 -1.09 -12.64 -13.90
CA SER A 93 -1.03 -13.74 -12.94
C SER A 93 -2.24 -13.83 -12.02
N GLN A 94 -2.33 -14.98 -11.32
CA GLN A 94 -3.28 -15.20 -10.21
C GLN A 94 -2.63 -14.95 -8.84
N VAL A 95 -1.40 -14.46 -8.81
CA VAL A 95 -0.69 -14.14 -7.55
C VAL A 95 -1.41 -12.98 -6.87
N PRO A 96 -1.89 -13.17 -5.63
CA PRO A 96 -2.63 -12.12 -4.93
C PRO A 96 -1.70 -10.97 -4.57
N CYS A 97 -1.99 -9.79 -5.10
CA CYS A 97 -1.34 -8.54 -4.74
C CYS A 97 -2.34 -7.38 -4.83
N PRO A 98 -2.08 -6.25 -4.16
CA PRO A 98 -2.93 -5.07 -4.29
C PRO A 98 -3.05 -4.63 -5.75
N THR A 99 -4.25 -4.24 -6.18
CA THR A 99 -4.42 -3.59 -7.48
C THR A 99 -3.73 -2.24 -7.47
N VAL A 100 -2.79 -2.02 -8.39
CA VAL A 100 -2.15 -0.72 -8.57
C VAL A 100 -2.90 0.11 -9.60
N HIS A 101 -3.08 1.40 -9.31
CA HIS A 101 -3.87 2.32 -10.14
C HIS A 101 -3.00 3.26 -10.98
N ALA A 102 -1.97 3.85 -10.37
CA ALA A 102 -1.11 4.81 -11.05
C ALA A 102 0.25 4.94 -10.37
N LEU A 103 1.29 5.20 -11.17
CA LEU A 103 2.57 5.74 -10.74
C LEU A 103 2.63 7.22 -11.10
N CYS A 104 2.96 8.06 -10.15
CA CYS A 104 3.16 9.49 -10.34
C CYS A 104 4.62 9.84 -10.09
N GLU A 105 5.30 10.29 -11.12
CA GLU A 105 6.70 10.77 -11.06
C GLU A 105 6.79 12.30 -10.96
N ASP A 106 5.64 13.00 -11.04
CA ASP A 106 5.58 14.45 -10.86
C ASP A 106 5.71 14.82 -9.39
N GLU A 107 6.91 15.24 -9.02
CA GLU A 107 7.23 15.65 -7.64
C GLU A 107 6.49 16.91 -7.19
N SER A 108 5.93 17.71 -8.12
CA SER A 108 5.20 18.94 -7.78
C SER A 108 3.91 18.65 -6.98
N ILE A 109 3.34 17.44 -7.12
CA ILE A 109 2.08 17.06 -6.47
C ILE A 109 2.28 16.78 -4.98
N LEU A 110 3.21 15.87 -4.64
CA LEU A 110 3.44 15.46 -3.25
C LEU A 110 4.90 15.62 -2.79
N GLY A 111 5.73 16.32 -3.55
CA GLY A 111 7.13 16.59 -3.23
C GLY A 111 8.11 15.44 -3.51
N GLN A 112 7.63 14.30 -3.92
CA GLN A 112 8.40 13.11 -4.33
C GLN A 112 7.50 12.17 -5.12
N ALA A 113 8.10 11.34 -5.98
CA ALA A 113 7.38 10.30 -6.71
C ALA A 113 6.63 9.35 -5.75
N PHE A 114 5.47 8.87 -6.20
CA PHE A 114 4.60 7.96 -5.44
C PHE A 114 3.77 7.07 -6.37
N TYR A 115 3.21 6.00 -5.82
CA TYR A 115 2.19 5.25 -6.52
C TYR A 115 0.94 5.04 -5.67
N VAL A 116 -0.14 4.71 -6.34
CA VAL A 116 -1.46 4.49 -5.77
C VAL A 116 -1.84 3.02 -5.94
N MET A 117 -2.35 2.41 -4.88
CA MET A 117 -2.86 1.05 -4.89
C MET A 117 -4.09 0.90 -4.00
N ASP A 118 -4.80 -0.21 -4.14
CA ASP A 118 -5.87 -0.57 -3.21
C ASP A 118 -5.34 -0.83 -1.80
N TYR A 119 -6.17 -0.48 -0.83
CA TYR A 119 -6.01 -0.98 0.52
C TYR A 119 -6.56 -2.40 0.60
N VAL A 120 -5.71 -3.34 0.96
CA VAL A 120 -6.12 -4.72 1.24
C VAL A 120 -6.44 -4.84 2.72
N GLU A 121 -7.68 -5.20 3.03
CA GLU A 121 -8.08 -5.47 4.40
C GLU A 121 -7.50 -6.80 4.87
N GLY A 122 -6.93 -6.80 6.07
CA GLY A 122 -6.33 -8.00 6.61
C GLY A 122 -5.52 -7.73 7.87
N ARG A 123 -4.98 -8.80 8.41
CA ARG A 123 -4.07 -8.76 9.55
C ARG A 123 -2.64 -8.89 9.06
N VAL A 124 -1.78 -8.01 9.50
CA VAL A 124 -0.33 -8.16 9.31
C VAL A 124 0.19 -9.05 10.42
N ILE A 125 0.74 -10.18 10.06
CA ILE A 125 1.32 -11.15 11.00
C ILE A 125 2.83 -10.92 11.02
N ASP A 126 3.35 -10.45 12.13
CA ASP A 126 4.79 -10.30 12.34
C ASP A 126 5.43 -11.56 12.92
N THR A 127 6.74 -11.53 13.08
CA THR A 127 7.50 -12.68 13.57
C THR A 127 7.08 -13.11 14.97
N ASP A 128 6.83 -12.18 15.87
CA ASP A 128 6.45 -12.49 17.24
C ASP A 128 5.04 -13.06 17.31
N GLU A 129 4.13 -12.48 16.51
CA GLU A 129 2.76 -12.97 16.41
C GLU A 129 2.72 -14.39 15.85
N ILE A 130 3.43 -14.70 14.75
CA ILE A 130 3.42 -16.05 14.17
C ILE A 130 3.96 -17.10 15.14
N LEU A 131 4.98 -16.76 15.95
CA LEU A 131 5.52 -17.66 16.96
C LEU A 131 4.55 -17.95 18.09
N SER A 132 3.63 -17.04 18.39
CA SER A 132 2.59 -17.19 19.42
C SER A 132 1.39 -18.02 18.96
N LEU A 133 1.20 -18.22 17.65
CA LEU A 133 0.07 -18.97 17.10
C LEU A 133 0.19 -20.48 17.37
N PRO A 134 -0.94 -21.21 17.52
CA PRO A 134 -0.96 -22.66 17.52
C PRO A 134 -0.30 -23.25 16.26
N ILE A 135 0.31 -24.43 16.38
CA ILE A 135 1.00 -25.10 15.26
C ILE A 135 0.08 -25.24 14.05
N SER A 136 -1.19 -25.64 14.26
CA SER A 136 -2.16 -25.79 13.16
C SER A 136 -2.39 -24.49 12.37
N GLN A 137 -2.45 -23.35 13.03
CA GLN A 137 -2.59 -22.07 12.35
C GLN A 137 -1.30 -21.66 11.62
N ARG A 138 -0.14 -21.92 12.22
CA ARG A 138 1.15 -21.67 11.56
C ARG A 138 1.28 -22.51 10.29
N THR A 139 0.90 -23.79 10.35
CA THR A 139 0.93 -24.67 9.18
C THR A 139 0.12 -24.07 8.03
N VAL A 140 -1.12 -23.66 8.27
CA VAL A 140 -1.98 -23.05 7.23
C VAL A 140 -1.31 -21.80 6.63
N ILE A 141 -0.74 -20.92 7.47
CA ILE A 141 -0.08 -19.70 6.98
C ILE A 141 1.13 -20.04 6.09
N TYR A 142 1.94 -21.01 6.49
CA TYR A 142 3.12 -21.42 5.70
C TYR A 142 2.73 -22.16 4.42
N ASP A 143 1.66 -22.95 4.45
CA ASP A 143 1.16 -23.65 3.25
C ASP A 143 0.65 -22.64 2.21
N GLU A 144 -0.12 -21.63 2.64
CA GLU A 144 -0.56 -20.53 1.77
C GLU A 144 0.64 -19.73 1.20
N LEU A 145 1.61 -19.40 2.05
CA LEU A 145 2.82 -18.70 1.62
C LEU A 145 3.59 -19.52 0.56
N ASN A 146 3.73 -20.83 0.77
CA ASN A 146 4.39 -21.72 -0.18
C ASN A 146 3.64 -21.82 -1.50
N GLN A 147 2.30 -21.86 -1.48
CA GLN A 147 1.48 -21.86 -2.69
C GLN A 147 1.67 -20.58 -3.50
N ILE A 148 1.65 -19.41 -2.83
CA ILE A 148 1.89 -18.12 -3.47
C ILE A 148 3.30 -18.06 -4.07
N LEU A 149 4.32 -18.52 -3.33
CA LEU A 149 5.68 -18.55 -3.80
C LEU A 149 5.85 -19.47 -5.03
N ALA A 150 5.22 -20.65 -5.01
CA ALA A 150 5.21 -21.56 -6.14
C ALA A 150 4.52 -20.94 -7.36
N ALA A 151 3.39 -20.25 -7.16
CA ALA A 151 2.71 -19.54 -8.22
C ALA A 151 3.57 -18.41 -8.82
N MET A 152 4.31 -17.68 -8.00
CA MET A 152 5.27 -16.66 -8.48
C MET A 152 6.40 -17.28 -9.30
N HIS A 153 6.95 -18.42 -8.86
CA HIS A 153 8.04 -19.11 -9.59
C HIS A 153 7.57 -19.77 -10.90
N ALA A 154 6.29 -19.99 -11.05
CA ALA A 154 5.70 -20.55 -12.28
C ALA A 154 5.41 -19.47 -13.34
N LEU A 155 5.63 -18.20 -13.03
CA LEU A 155 5.44 -17.12 -14.01
C LEU A 155 6.57 -17.12 -15.03
N ASP A 156 6.21 -17.02 -16.29
CA ASP A 156 7.14 -16.79 -17.42
C ASP A 156 7.25 -15.27 -17.63
N PHE A 157 8.47 -14.72 -17.49
CA PHE A 157 8.76 -13.28 -17.54
C PHE A 157 9.45 -12.91 -18.86
#